data_2ab59e91272dd643c94ff75cabec73ac
#
_entry.id   2ab59e91272dd643c94ff75cabec73ac
#
_cell.length_a   1.000
_cell.length_b   1.000
_cell.length_c   1.000
_cell.angle_alpha   90.00
_cell.angle_beta   90.00
_cell.angle_gamma   90.00
#
_symmetry.space_group_name_H-M   'P 1'
#
loop_
_entity.id
_entity.type
_entity.pdbx_description
1 polymer ?
#
loop_
_entity_poly.entity_id
_entity_poly.type
_entity_poly.pdbx_seq_one_letter_code
_entity_poly.pdbx_strand_id
1 'polypeptide(L)'
;YMNNLTYIYKFYNGKSCHIFEISNDYNEIQTLKPEHEFHNFSAIWSKYIDLSESSKNDLPPDEENVYITSPPNYESGYSLSRYYTLPAFNRNYKTTSMFSQSDNCAPTAAVNLCYYWYSRNPEKYASLKQDPRWTNVHDDFYNLMNTHDGSGTSDFSIASAYEDYFNQVGLSCKATLHFTTDFGQKIVDELDNSRPVHLILHDNRTYGEHSVLALGYYQFEYNGSGNSTYIRIADGFSESPNRYVWGGCAGYWNYVTVIPK
;
A
#
# COMPACT_ATOMS: atom_id res chain seq x y z
N TYR A 1 -6.38 32.28 -4.00
CA TYR A 1 -6.83 31.72 -5.27
C TYR A 1 -5.86 30.62 -5.67
N MET A 2 -6.11 29.38 -5.21
CA MET A 2 -5.40 28.18 -5.66
C MET A 2 -6.48 27.25 -6.24
N ASN A 3 -6.81 27.43 -7.50
CA ASN A 3 -7.79 26.60 -8.18
C ASN A 3 -7.22 25.70 -9.28
N ASN A 4 -5.89 25.52 -9.33
CA ASN A 4 -5.27 24.56 -10.22
C ASN A 4 -4.50 23.56 -9.38
N LEU A 5 -5.04 22.36 -9.24
CA LEU A 5 -4.35 21.21 -8.67
C LEU A 5 -3.24 20.81 -9.63
N THR A 6 -2.03 21.20 -9.29
CA THR A 6 -0.81 20.76 -9.96
C THR A 6 -0.37 19.46 -9.32
N TYR A 7 -0.26 18.40 -10.09
CA TYR A 7 0.31 17.14 -9.62
C TYR A 7 1.79 17.13 -9.93
N ILE A 8 2.62 17.01 -8.91
CA ILE A 8 4.07 16.91 -9.06
C ILE A 8 4.45 15.44 -8.95
N TYR A 9 4.96 14.86 -10.03
CA TYR A 9 5.52 13.52 -10.02
C TYR A 9 7.04 13.61 -9.94
N LYS A 10 7.60 12.93 -8.95
CA LYS A 10 9.04 12.81 -8.77
C LYS A 10 9.48 11.43 -9.25
N PHE A 11 10.25 11.39 -10.33
CA PHE A 11 10.97 10.18 -10.72
C PHE A 11 12.41 10.28 -10.24
N TYR A 12 12.83 9.33 -9.42
CA TYR A 12 14.19 9.26 -8.90
C TYR A 12 14.89 8.04 -9.49
N ASN A 13 15.99 8.28 -10.21
CA ASN A 13 16.83 7.23 -10.78
C ASN A 13 18.21 7.13 -10.09
N GLY A 14 18.29 7.50 -8.82
CA GLY A 14 19.52 7.52 -8.02
C GLY A 14 20.50 8.66 -8.34
N LYS A 15 20.29 9.40 -9.44
CA LYS A 15 21.21 10.49 -9.86
C LYS A 15 20.52 11.75 -10.38
N SER A 16 19.25 11.68 -10.75
CA SER A 16 18.49 12.84 -11.22
C SER A 16 17.06 12.81 -10.75
N CYS A 17 16.53 13.97 -10.42
CA CYS A 17 15.13 14.18 -10.06
C CYS A 17 14.45 14.90 -11.24
N HIS A 18 13.41 14.30 -11.81
CA HIS A 18 12.57 14.93 -12.82
C HIS A 18 11.25 15.33 -12.20
N ILE A 19 10.88 16.58 -12.35
CA ILE A 19 9.62 17.14 -11.85
C ILE A 19 8.75 17.43 -13.06
N PHE A 20 7.52 16.93 -13.04
CA PHE A 20 6.53 17.19 -14.07
C PHE A 20 5.35 17.92 -13.45
N GLU A 21 4.98 19.04 -14.04
CA GLU A 21 3.73 19.74 -13.75
C GLU A 21 2.66 19.26 -14.76
N ILE A 22 1.54 18.78 -14.27
CA ILE A 22 0.41 18.42 -15.12
C ILE A 22 -0.70 19.44 -14.85
N SER A 23 -0.98 20.30 -15.84
CA SER A 23 -2.13 21.18 -15.78
C SER A 23 -3.42 20.37 -16.02
N ASN A 24 -4.56 20.85 -15.48
CA ASN A 24 -5.87 20.23 -15.67
C ASN A 24 -6.35 20.19 -17.14
N ASP A 25 -5.67 20.88 -18.04
CA ASP A 25 -5.92 20.78 -19.48
C ASP A 25 -5.00 19.67 -20.04
N TYR A 26 -5.51 18.48 -20.13
CA TYR A 26 -4.88 17.22 -20.51
C TYR A 26 -4.02 17.20 -21.79
N ASN A 27 -3.68 18.33 -22.39
CA ASN A 27 -3.09 18.40 -23.71
C ASN A 27 -1.62 18.83 -23.79
N GLU A 28 -0.96 19.21 -22.70
CA GLU A 28 0.47 19.54 -22.75
C GLU A 28 1.22 19.09 -21.49
N ILE A 29 2.10 18.11 -21.69
CA ILE A 29 3.19 17.81 -20.73
C ILE A 29 4.31 18.80 -21.04
N GLN A 30 4.46 19.82 -20.23
CA GLN A 30 5.63 20.69 -20.32
C GLN A 30 6.74 20.14 -19.45
N THR A 31 7.87 19.80 -20.07
CA THR A 31 9.11 19.51 -19.36
C THR A 31 9.70 20.82 -18.87
N LEU A 32 9.62 21.08 -17.59
CA LEU A 32 10.16 22.30 -16.99
C LEU A 32 11.69 22.28 -17.06
N LYS A 33 12.30 23.37 -17.52
CA LYS A 33 13.77 23.48 -17.58
C LYS A 33 14.34 23.59 -16.17
N PRO A 34 15.41 22.85 -15.84
CA PRO A 34 15.91 22.71 -14.47
C PRO A 34 16.38 24.01 -13.80
N GLU A 35 16.67 25.07 -14.55
CA GLU A 35 17.42 26.21 -14.05
C GLU A 35 16.60 27.32 -13.39
N HIS A 36 15.28 27.38 -13.60
CA HIS A 36 14.45 28.46 -13.06
C HIS A 36 13.60 28.10 -11.84
N GLU A 37 13.53 26.84 -11.44
CA GLU A 37 12.53 26.37 -10.47
C GLU A 37 13.09 25.93 -9.12
N PHE A 38 14.40 25.77 -8.99
CA PHE A 38 15.02 25.34 -7.73
C PHE A 38 14.69 26.26 -6.54
N HIS A 39 14.52 27.55 -6.78
CA HIS A 39 14.23 28.51 -5.71
C HIS A 39 12.76 28.44 -5.24
N ASN A 40 11.83 28.24 -6.14
CA ASN A 40 10.41 28.11 -5.76
C ASN A 40 10.11 26.72 -5.18
N PHE A 41 10.78 25.69 -5.69
CA PHE A 41 10.62 24.33 -5.18
C PHE A 41 11.18 24.17 -3.78
N SER A 42 12.32 24.78 -3.47
CA SER A 42 12.86 24.80 -2.11
C SER A 42 11.89 25.43 -1.12
N ALA A 43 11.18 26.50 -1.49
CA ALA A 43 10.18 27.13 -0.64
C ALA A 43 8.90 26.27 -0.48
N ILE A 44 8.46 25.61 -1.54
CA ILE A 44 7.32 24.67 -1.50
C ILE A 44 7.70 23.42 -0.70
N TRP A 45 8.89 22.88 -0.91
CA TRP A 45 9.41 21.71 -0.20
C TRP A 45 9.67 22.02 1.28
N SER A 46 10.23 23.18 1.61
CA SER A 46 10.39 23.62 3.00
C SER A 46 9.03 23.72 3.69
N LYS A 47 8.02 24.27 3.01
CA LYS A 47 6.66 24.36 3.54
C LYS A 47 6.00 22.99 3.68
N TYR A 48 6.31 22.04 2.79
CA TYR A 48 5.84 20.65 2.88
C TYR A 48 6.54 19.87 4.00
N ILE A 49 7.84 20.09 4.18
CA ILE A 49 8.63 19.59 5.32
C ILE A 49 8.13 20.19 6.63
N ASP A 50 7.87 21.50 6.68
CA ASP A 50 7.32 22.16 7.88
C ASP A 50 5.93 21.62 8.23
N LEU A 51 5.07 21.34 7.24
CA LEU A 51 3.79 20.68 7.46
C LEU A 51 3.94 19.22 7.90
N SER A 52 4.94 18.50 7.35
CA SER A 52 5.27 17.14 7.79
C SER A 52 5.92 17.12 9.17
N GLU A 53 6.68 18.18 9.52
CA GLU A 53 7.28 18.34 10.84
C GLU A 53 6.28 18.82 11.89
N SER A 54 5.29 19.64 11.53
CA SER A 54 4.19 19.98 12.42
C SER A 54 3.29 18.80 12.75
N SER A 55 3.16 17.82 11.84
CA SER A 55 2.46 16.56 12.10
C SER A 55 3.30 15.55 12.90
N LYS A 56 4.63 15.76 13.01
CA LYS A 56 5.50 14.91 13.85
C LYS A 56 5.24 15.07 15.34
N ASN A 57 4.66 16.18 15.77
CA ASN A 57 4.37 16.43 17.19
C ASN A 57 3.18 15.61 17.73
N ASP A 58 2.37 15.01 16.83
CA ASP A 58 1.24 14.14 17.19
C ASP A 58 1.55 12.64 17.00
N LEU A 59 2.80 12.29 16.64
CA LEU A 59 3.25 10.89 16.58
C LEU A 59 3.62 10.40 17.99
N PRO A 60 3.32 9.14 18.34
CA PRO A 60 3.90 8.55 19.52
C PRO A 60 5.43 8.65 19.46
N PRO A 61 6.11 8.80 20.62
CA PRO A 61 7.53 9.07 20.68
C PRO A 61 8.35 8.08 19.85
N ASP A 62 9.40 8.60 19.24
CA ASP A 62 10.35 7.93 18.35
C ASP A 62 10.96 6.64 18.93
N GLU A 63 10.23 5.53 18.84
CA GLU A 63 10.85 4.22 18.88
C GLU A 63 10.92 3.71 17.44
N GLU A 64 12.13 3.73 16.87
CA GLU A 64 12.42 3.08 15.59
C GLU A 64 11.91 1.64 15.65
N ASN A 65 11.05 1.26 14.68
CA ASN A 65 10.49 -0.08 14.51
C ASN A 65 9.36 -0.50 15.47
N VAL A 66 8.60 0.40 16.06
CA VAL A 66 7.41 -0.01 16.80
C VAL A 66 6.24 -0.24 15.85
N TYR A 67 5.83 -1.51 15.76
CA TYR A 67 4.64 -1.88 15.01
C TYR A 67 3.38 -1.35 15.72
N ILE A 68 2.52 -0.66 14.97
CA ILE A 68 1.22 -0.27 15.48
C ILE A 68 0.33 -1.52 15.55
N THR A 69 0.01 -1.98 16.76
CA THR A 69 -0.76 -3.21 17.01
C THR A 69 -2.22 -2.97 17.36
N SER A 70 -2.58 -1.73 17.59
CA SER A 70 -3.96 -1.27 17.82
C SER A 70 -4.13 0.11 17.21
N PRO A 71 -5.36 0.49 16.77
CA PRO A 71 -5.62 1.87 16.41
C PRO A 71 -5.34 2.74 17.62
N PRO A 72 -4.71 3.90 17.44
CA PRO A 72 -4.42 4.78 18.56
C PRO A 72 -5.72 5.25 19.22
N ASN A 73 -5.73 5.27 20.55
CA ASN A 73 -6.69 6.05 21.28
C ASN A 73 -6.19 7.50 21.22
N TYR A 74 -6.73 8.29 20.33
CA TYR A 74 -6.42 9.70 20.29
C TYR A 74 -6.97 10.38 21.54
N GLU A 75 -6.06 10.94 22.33
CA GLU A 75 -6.40 11.84 23.40
C GLU A 75 -6.90 13.17 22.80
N SER A 76 -7.86 13.79 23.41
CA SER A 76 -8.52 15.07 23.11
C SER A 76 -8.53 15.58 21.64
N GLY A 77 -9.70 15.66 21.06
CA GLY A 77 -9.96 16.29 19.76
C GLY A 77 -10.17 15.32 18.60
N TYR A 78 -9.75 14.06 18.71
CA TYR A 78 -10.03 13.02 17.72
C TYR A 78 -11.22 12.17 18.14
N SER A 79 -12.09 11.86 17.21
CA SER A 79 -13.16 10.89 17.35
C SER A 79 -13.12 9.86 16.25
N LEU A 80 -13.42 8.61 16.58
CA LEU A 80 -13.57 7.57 15.56
C LEU A 80 -14.80 7.91 14.71
N SER A 81 -14.56 8.22 13.44
CA SER A 81 -15.63 8.58 12.49
C SER A 81 -16.12 7.36 11.72
N ARG A 82 -15.20 6.48 11.35
CA ARG A 82 -15.52 5.31 10.51
C ARG A 82 -14.53 4.19 10.71
N TYR A 83 -14.99 2.96 10.63
CA TYR A 83 -14.12 1.79 10.57
C TYR A 83 -14.79 0.67 9.78
N TYR A 84 -13.97 -0.16 9.16
CA TYR A 84 -14.41 -1.38 8.52
C TYR A 84 -13.31 -2.43 8.56
N THR A 85 -13.72 -3.67 8.62
CA THR A 85 -12.81 -4.81 8.53
C THR A 85 -13.44 -5.87 7.64
N LEU A 86 -12.67 -6.36 6.70
CA LEU A 86 -13.14 -7.35 5.74
C LEU A 86 -13.65 -8.62 6.45
N PRO A 87 -14.73 -9.23 5.96
CA PRO A 87 -15.12 -10.57 6.42
C PRO A 87 -13.97 -11.56 6.26
N ALA A 88 -13.85 -12.51 7.18
CA ALA A 88 -12.75 -13.50 7.22
C ALA A 88 -11.33 -12.90 7.40
N PHE A 89 -11.21 -11.65 7.88
CA PHE A 89 -9.91 -11.05 8.19
C PHE A 89 -9.15 -11.78 9.30
N ASN A 90 -9.86 -12.36 10.26
CA ASN A 90 -9.27 -13.02 11.44
C ASN A 90 -8.83 -14.45 11.10
N ARG A 91 -7.72 -14.55 10.38
CA ARG A 91 -7.07 -15.80 9.97
C ARG A 91 -5.58 -15.72 10.27
N ASN A 92 -4.92 -16.86 10.34
CA ASN A 92 -3.47 -16.93 10.40
C ASN A 92 -2.90 -16.73 8.99
N TYR A 93 -2.46 -15.52 8.70
CA TYR A 93 -1.85 -15.17 7.43
C TYR A 93 -0.45 -15.76 7.30
N LYS A 94 0.04 -15.88 6.08
CA LYS A 94 1.37 -16.39 5.81
C LYS A 94 2.41 -15.32 6.07
N THR A 95 3.56 -15.74 6.59
CA THR A 95 4.70 -14.87 6.84
C THR A 95 5.82 -15.14 5.84
N THR A 96 6.65 -14.13 5.60
CA THR A 96 7.82 -14.24 4.73
C THR A 96 8.76 -15.37 5.17
N SER A 97 8.86 -15.61 6.47
CA SER A 97 9.69 -16.66 7.05
C SER A 97 9.17 -18.10 6.81
N MET A 98 7.96 -18.27 6.32
CA MET A 98 7.42 -19.58 5.94
C MET A 98 7.97 -20.07 4.60
N PHE A 99 8.60 -19.20 3.83
CA PHE A 99 9.12 -19.46 2.50
C PHE A 99 10.64 -19.33 2.48
N SER A 100 11.29 -20.03 1.56
CA SER A 100 12.75 -20.12 1.53
C SER A 100 13.44 -18.98 0.78
N GLN A 101 12.70 -18.27 -0.08
CA GLN A 101 13.23 -17.19 -0.89
C GLN A 101 13.37 -15.92 -0.05
N SER A 102 14.40 -15.12 -0.31
CA SER A 102 14.59 -13.78 0.27
C SER A 102 13.78 -12.71 -0.51
N ASP A 103 13.67 -11.53 0.06
CA ASP A 103 12.99 -10.37 -0.53
C ASP A 103 11.57 -10.66 -1.05
N ASN A 104 10.88 -11.55 -0.36
CA ASN A 104 9.64 -12.20 -0.79
C ASN A 104 8.37 -11.54 -0.24
N CYS A 105 8.41 -10.28 0.19
CA CYS A 105 7.26 -9.60 0.79
C CYS A 105 6.08 -9.51 -0.19
N ALA A 106 6.33 -9.16 -1.46
CA ALA A 106 5.27 -9.05 -2.46
C ALA A 106 4.66 -10.42 -2.84
N PRO A 107 5.43 -11.48 -3.11
CA PRO A 107 4.89 -12.84 -3.24
C PRO A 107 4.09 -13.28 -2.02
N THR A 108 4.55 -13.00 -0.81
CA THR A 108 3.84 -13.35 0.43
C THR A 108 2.51 -12.59 0.55
N ALA A 109 2.49 -11.29 0.23
CA ALA A 109 1.25 -10.51 0.20
C ALA A 109 0.26 -11.08 -0.84
N ALA A 110 0.76 -11.54 -1.99
CA ALA A 110 -0.06 -12.18 -3.02
C ALA A 110 -0.64 -13.52 -2.55
N VAL A 111 0.15 -14.36 -1.90
CA VAL A 111 -0.35 -15.58 -1.25
C VAL A 111 -1.47 -15.25 -0.26
N ASN A 112 -1.28 -14.22 0.56
CA ASN A 112 -2.26 -13.80 1.55
C ASN A 112 -3.55 -13.29 0.90
N LEU A 113 -3.48 -12.62 -0.24
CA LEU A 113 -4.66 -12.21 -1.02
C LEU A 113 -5.41 -13.43 -1.57
N CYS A 114 -4.71 -14.40 -2.16
CA CYS A 114 -5.30 -15.65 -2.61
C CYS A 114 -5.91 -16.46 -1.46
N TYR A 115 -5.22 -16.49 -0.31
CA TYR A 115 -5.71 -17.13 0.91
C TYR A 115 -7.00 -16.48 1.43
N TYR A 116 -7.10 -15.14 1.35
CA TYR A 116 -8.31 -14.41 1.69
C TYR A 116 -9.48 -14.85 0.79
N TRP A 117 -9.33 -14.84 -0.54
CA TRP A 117 -10.38 -15.22 -1.47
C TRP A 117 -10.79 -16.70 -1.30
N TYR A 118 -9.82 -17.60 -1.18
CA TYR A 118 -10.08 -19.00 -0.84
C TYR A 118 -10.89 -19.13 0.45
N SER A 119 -10.53 -18.41 1.50
CA SER A 119 -11.22 -18.46 2.79
C SER A 119 -12.65 -17.90 2.73
N ARG A 120 -12.92 -17.00 1.78
CA ARG A 120 -14.25 -16.41 1.56
C ARG A 120 -15.21 -17.37 0.85
N ASN A 121 -14.72 -18.13 -0.10
CA ASN A 121 -15.49 -19.13 -0.83
C ASN A 121 -14.58 -20.27 -1.30
N PRO A 122 -14.35 -21.30 -0.46
CA PRO A 122 -13.44 -22.40 -0.77
C PRO A 122 -13.87 -23.21 -2.00
N GLU A 123 -15.16 -23.29 -2.31
CA GLU A 123 -15.63 -24.02 -3.48
C GLU A 123 -15.29 -23.27 -4.77
N LYS A 124 -15.59 -21.97 -4.84
CA LYS A 124 -15.30 -21.13 -6.01
C LYS A 124 -13.79 -20.97 -6.25
N TYR A 125 -13.02 -20.81 -5.19
CA TYR A 125 -11.61 -20.49 -5.25
C TYR A 125 -10.69 -21.65 -4.85
N ALA A 126 -11.17 -22.89 -4.97
CA ALA A 126 -10.41 -24.10 -4.61
C ALA A 126 -9.04 -24.16 -5.29
N SER A 127 -8.98 -23.79 -6.57
CA SER A 127 -7.77 -23.84 -7.37
C SER A 127 -6.70 -22.80 -7.03
N LEU A 128 -7.05 -21.74 -6.27
CA LEU A 128 -6.04 -20.81 -5.74
C LEU A 128 -5.11 -21.48 -4.73
N LYS A 129 -5.53 -22.60 -4.12
CA LYS A 129 -4.74 -23.33 -3.14
C LYS A 129 -4.14 -24.57 -3.79
N GLN A 130 -2.89 -24.52 -4.23
CA GLN A 130 -2.22 -25.63 -4.89
C GLN A 130 -1.69 -26.69 -3.92
N ASP A 131 -1.33 -26.29 -2.70
CA ASP A 131 -0.77 -27.16 -1.66
C ASP A 131 -1.20 -26.70 -0.26
N PRO A 132 -1.10 -27.58 0.78
CA PRO A 132 -1.52 -27.24 2.14
C PRO A 132 -0.75 -26.08 2.78
N ARG A 133 0.50 -25.87 2.36
CA ARG A 133 1.42 -24.86 2.94
C ARG A 133 1.46 -23.56 2.14
N TRP A 134 0.85 -23.53 0.96
CA TRP A 134 0.90 -22.40 0.04
C TRP A 134 2.27 -22.15 -0.58
N THR A 135 3.17 -23.12 -0.51
CA THR A 135 4.55 -22.98 -1.01
C THR A 135 4.57 -22.88 -2.54
N ASN A 136 3.81 -23.74 -3.24
CA ASN A 136 3.75 -23.68 -4.71
C ASN A 136 3.14 -22.36 -5.19
N VAL A 137 2.12 -21.85 -4.51
CA VAL A 137 1.50 -20.55 -4.81
C VAL A 137 2.53 -19.41 -4.64
N HIS A 138 3.33 -19.48 -3.58
CA HIS A 138 4.38 -18.51 -3.34
C HIS A 138 5.46 -18.56 -4.43
N ASP A 139 5.92 -19.75 -4.78
CA ASP A 139 6.96 -19.95 -5.81
C ASP A 139 6.48 -19.45 -7.17
N ASP A 140 5.21 -19.69 -7.52
CA ASP A 140 4.60 -19.17 -8.73
C ASP A 140 4.60 -17.63 -8.73
N PHE A 141 4.14 -16.99 -7.65
CA PHE A 141 4.17 -15.53 -7.57
C PHE A 141 5.59 -14.97 -7.57
N TYR A 142 6.53 -15.61 -6.89
CA TYR A 142 7.93 -15.19 -6.88
C TYR A 142 8.51 -15.14 -8.30
N ASN A 143 8.21 -16.15 -9.11
CA ASN A 143 8.63 -16.23 -10.51
C ASN A 143 7.85 -15.24 -11.39
N LEU A 144 6.52 -15.19 -11.31
CA LEU A 144 5.67 -14.32 -12.13
C LEU A 144 5.94 -12.83 -11.87
N MET A 145 6.23 -12.46 -10.63
CA MET A 145 6.59 -11.11 -10.25
C MET A 145 8.04 -10.75 -10.60
N ASN A 146 8.82 -11.73 -11.08
CA ASN A 146 10.25 -11.57 -11.33
C ASN A 146 10.98 -11.01 -10.09
N THR A 147 10.66 -11.57 -8.94
CA THR A 147 11.29 -11.19 -7.67
C THR A 147 12.72 -11.72 -7.62
N HIS A 148 13.64 -10.92 -7.12
CA HIS A 148 15.06 -11.28 -7.04
C HIS A 148 15.62 -10.99 -5.66
N ASP A 149 16.53 -11.87 -5.24
CA ASP A 149 17.35 -11.66 -4.04
C ASP A 149 18.17 -10.37 -4.17
N GLY A 150 18.12 -9.53 -3.14
CA GLY A 150 18.83 -8.25 -3.06
C GLY A 150 18.18 -7.08 -3.80
N SER A 151 17.07 -7.30 -4.55
CA SER A 151 16.37 -6.22 -5.26
C SER A 151 14.84 -6.25 -5.12
N GLY A 152 14.30 -7.34 -4.57
CA GLY A 152 12.85 -7.47 -4.32
C GLY A 152 12.02 -7.56 -5.60
N THR A 153 10.83 -6.97 -5.56
CA THR A 153 9.82 -7.00 -6.61
C THR A 153 9.54 -5.59 -7.14
N SER A 154 9.47 -5.46 -8.47
CA SER A 154 9.01 -4.22 -9.08
C SER A 154 7.49 -4.08 -8.97
N ASP A 155 6.98 -2.90 -8.59
CA ASP A 155 5.54 -2.61 -8.52
C ASP A 155 4.82 -2.93 -9.83
N PHE A 156 5.48 -2.67 -10.96
CA PHE A 156 4.92 -2.85 -12.30
C PHE A 156 4.65 -4.32 -12.66
N SER A 157 5.34 -5.27 -12.02
CA SER A 157 5.15 -6.70 -12.29
C SER A 157 4.01 -7.32 -11.47
N ILE A 158 3.56 -6.67 -10.39
CA ILE A 158 2.63 -7.28 -9.44
C ILE A 158 1.25 -7.50 -10.07
N ALA A 159 0.71 -6.50 -10.78
CA ALA A 159 -0.64 -6.60 -11.35
C ALA A 159 -0.74 -7.71 -12.40
N SER A 160 0.21 -7.77 -13.34
CA SER A 160 0.25 -8.83 -14.37
C SER A 160 0.43 -10.21 -13.76
N ALA A 161 1.27 -10.33 -12.72
CA ALA A 161 1.48 -11.61 -12.04
C ALA A 161 0.19 -12.18 -11.43
N TYR A 162 -0.70 -11.33 -10.90
CA TYR A 162 -2.02 -11.78 -10.45
C TYR A 162 -2.88 -12.31 -11.60
N GLU A 163 -2.95 -11.60 -12.72
CA GLU A 163 -3.73 -12.03 -13.88
C GLU A 163 -3.20 -13.36 -14.44
N ASP A 164 -1.89 -13.48 -14.56
CA ASP A 164 -1.22 -14.69 -15.04
C ASP A 164 -1.46 -15.88 -14.10
N TYR A 165 -1.28 -15.68 -12.79
CA TYR A 165 -1.51 -16.74 -11.81
C TYR A 165 -2.96 -17.23 -11.83
N PHE A 166 -3.95 -16.30 -11.83
CA PHE A 166 -5.35 -16.68 -11.89
C PHE A 166 -5.67 -17.46 -13.16
N ASN A 167 -5.11 -17.06 -14.30
CA ASN A 167 -5.27 -17.79 -15.56
C ASN A 167 -4.65 -19.20 -15.50
N GLN A 168 -3.45 -19.35 -14.92
CA GLN A 168 -2.79 -20.66 -14.74
C GLN A 168 -3.64 -21.63 -13.94
N VAL A 169 -4.37 -21.18 -12.95
CA VAL A 169 -5.23 -22.03 -12.10
C VAL A 169 -6.68 -22.14 -12.60
N GLY A 170 -6.95 -21.67 -13.82
CA GLY A 170 -8.27 -21.79 -14.47
C GLY A 170 -9.31 -20.79 -13.95
N LEU A 171 -8.86 -19.73 -13.31
CA LEU A 171 -9.69 -18.59 -12.88
C LEU A 171 -9.36 -17.37 -13.74
N SER A 172 -10.07 -16.27 -13.53
CA SER A 172 -9.69 -14.99 -14.09
C SER A 172 -9.90 -13.87 -13.08
N CYS A 173 -9.06 -12.86 -13.13
CA CYS A 173 -9.23 -11.64 -12.38
C CYS A 173 -8.93 -10.42 -13.27
N LYS A 174 -9.27 -9.25 -12.77
CA LYS A 174 -8.71 -7.99 -13.25
C LYS A 174 -7.83 -7.44 -12.14
N ALA A 175 -6.54 -7.26 -12.44
CA ALA A 175 -5.61 -6.62 -11.54
C ALA A 175 -5.18 -5.26 -12.11
N THR A 176 -5.04 -4.26 -11.26
CA THR A 176 -4.67 -2.90 -11.68
C THR A 176 -3.74 -2.28 -10.64
N LEU A 177 -2.58 -1.83 -11.10
CA LEU A 177 -1.66 -1.04 -10.28
C LEU A 177 -2.16 0.42 -10.23
N HIS A 178 -2.17 0.98 -9.05
CA HIS A 178 -2.54 2.36 -8.78
C HIS A 178 -1.43 3.07 -8.03
N PHE A 179 -1.20 4.30 -8.44
CA PHE A 179 -0.33 5.24 -7.74
C PHE A 179 -1.22 6.18 -6.94
N THR A 180 -0.98 6.31 -5.64
CA THR A 180 -1.86 7.14 -4.81
C THR A 180 -1.12 8.29 -4.16
N THR A 181 -1.82 9.42 -4.08
CA THR A 181 -1.41 10.61 -3.35
C THR A 181 -2.47 11.04 -2.32
N ASP A 182 -3.52 10.24 -2.12
CA ASP A 182 -4.70 10.59 -1.33
C ASP A 182 -4.74 9.97 0.07
N PHE A 183 -3.57 9.65 0.62
CA PHE A 183 -3.42 9.14 1.99
C PHE A 183 -4.34 7.95 2.31
N GLY A 184 -4.58 7.10 1.33
CA GLY A 184 -5.30 5.84 1.51
C GLY A 184 -6.81 5.89 1.32
N GLN A 185 -7.42 7.02 0.89
CA GLN A 185 -8.86 7.08 0.70
C GLN A 185 -9.36 6.07 -0.35
N LYS A 186 -8.65 5.91 -1.46
CA LYS A 186 -9.02 4.91 -2.47
C LYS A 186 -8.86 3.47 -1.98
N ILE A 187 -7.91 3.23 -1.08
CA ILE A 187 -7.77 1.94 -0.39
C ILE A 187 -9.00 1.68 0.49
N VAL A 188 -9.46 2.70 1.20
CA VAL A 188 -10.71 2.66 1.98
C VAL A 188 -11.90 2.31 1.09
N ASP A 189 -12.01 2.92 -0.10
CA ASP A 189 -13.09 2.65 -1.05
C ASP A 189 -13.09 1.19 -1.55
N GLU A 190 -11.91 0.60 -1.77
CA GLU A 190 -11.79 -0.81 -2.13
C GLU A 190 -12.20 -1.73 -0.97
N LEU A 191 -11.74 -1.41 0.24
CA LEU A 191 -12.11 -2.17 1.45
C LEU A 191 -13.61 -2.12 1.70
N ASP A 192 -14.27 -0.98 1.54
CA ASP A 192 -15.73 -0.83 1.65
C ASP A 192 -16.49 -1.70 0.63
N ASN A 193 -15.89 -1.92 -0.52
CA ASN A 193 -16.42 -2.85 -1.51
C ASN A 193 -16.06 -4.32 -1.21
N SER A 194 -15.59 -4.63 0.02
CA SER A 194 -15.19 -5.96 0.47
C SER A 194 -14.06 -6.57 -0.35
N ARG A 195 -13.14 -5.76 -0.85
CA ARG A 195 -11.98 -6.18 -1.64
C ARG A 195 -10.69 -5.92 -0.87
N PRO A 196 -9.86 -6.93 -0.60
CA PRO A 196 -8.53 -6.75 -0.05
C PRO A 196 -7.63 -6.06 -1.08
N VAL A 197 -6.64 -5.33 -0.60
CA VAL A 197 -5.74 -4.57 -1.45
C VAL A 197 -4.30 -5.00 -1.18
N HIS A 198 -3.55 -5.35 -2.23
CA HIS A 198 -2.10 -5.51 -2.12
C HIS A 198 -1.49 -4.12 -2.04
N LEU A 199 -1.06 -3.73 -0.86
CA LEU A 199 -0.51 -2.41 -0.55
C LEU A 199 1.01 -2.47 -0.61
N ILE A 200 1.62 -1.51 -1.30
CA ILE A 200 3.06 -1.39 -1.50
C ILE A 200 3.50 -0.12 -0.79
N LEU A 201 4.31 -0.27 0.23
CA LEU A 201 4.83 0.79 1.07
C LEU A 201 6.22 1.20 0.58
N HIS A 202 6.43 2.49 0.37
CA HIS A 202 7.72 3.06 0.01
C HIS A 202 8.16 4.08 1.04
N ASP A 203 9.43 4.02 1.44
CA ASP A 203 10.01 4.88 2.48
C ASP A 203 9.17 4.91 3.77
N ASN A 204 8.46 3.81 4.07
CA ASN A 204 7.64 3.74 5.26
C ASN A 204 8.53 3.68 6.50
N ARG A 205 8.20 4.48 7.51
CA ARG A 205 9.03 4.61 8.72
C ARG A 205 9.25 3.29 9.45
N THR A 206 8.23 2.44 9.51
CA THR A 206 8.30 1.15 10.24
C THR A 206 8.75 0.00 9.35
N TYR A 207 8.31 0.01 8.09
CA TYR A 207 8.46 -1.13 7.19
C TYR A 207 9.49 -0.90 6.07
N GLY A 208 9.92 0.36 5.84
CA GLY A 208 10.76 0.69 4.69
C GLY A 208 10.06 0.41 3.37
N GLU A 209 10.76 -0.29 2.46
CA GLU A 209 10.21 -0.82 1.22
C GLU A 209 9.55 -2.17 1.51
N HIS A 210 8.21 -2.24 1.46
CA HIS A 210 7.51 -3.45 1.89
C HIS A 210 6.15 -3.61 1.23
N SER A 211 5.76 -4.85 0.99
CA SER A 211 4.44 -5.23 0.48
C SER A 211 3.61 -5.95 1.53
N VAL A 212 2.36 -5.54 1.68
CA VAL A 212 1.44 -6.06 2.69
C VAL A 212 0.03 -6.24 2.13
N LEU A 213 -0.82 -6.99 2.83
CA LEU A 213 -2.23 -7.10 2.47
C LEU A 213 -3.08 -6.20 3.36
N ALA A 214 -3.78 -5.23 2.78
CA ALA A 214 -4.75 -4.39 3.46
C ALA A 214 -6.09 -5.12 3.64
N LEU A 215 -6.63 -5.10 4.87
CA LEU A 215 -7.78 -5.89 5.30
C LEU A 215 -8.86 -5.10 6.04
N GLY A 216 -8.63 -3.84 6.29
CA GLY A 216 -9.57 -2.98 6.99
C GLY A 216 -8.98 -1.60 7.25
N TYR A 217 -9.74 -0.76 7.90
CA TYR A 217 -9.29 0.58 8.24
C TYR A 217 -9.99 1.12 9.48
N TYR A 218 -9.39 2.16 10.07
CA TYR A 218 -9.96 3.08 11.05
C TYR A 218 -9.72 4.50 10.58
N GLN A 219 -10.77 5.31 10.54
CA GLN A 219 -10.68 6.73 10.26
C GLN A 219 -11.10 7.53 11.49
N PHE A 220 -10.29 8.50 11.83
CA PHE A 220 -10.51 9.42 12.93
C PHE A 220 -10.67 10.83 12.38
N GLU A 221 -11.59 11.58 12.95
CA GLU A 221 -11.87 12.96 12.61
C GLU A 221 -11.40 13.86 13.75
N TYR A 222 -10.67 14.92 13.42
CA TYR A 222 -10.20 15.90 14.41
C TYR A 222 -11.11 17.11 14.41
N ASN A 223 -11.82 17.35 15.53
CA ASN A 223 -12.72 18.51 15.73
C ASN A 223 -13.65 18.80 14.53
N GLY A 224 -14.15 17.74 13.87
CA GLY A 224 -15.03 17.87 12.70
C GLY A 224 -14.31 18.25 11.39
N SER A 225 -12.99 18.21 11.35
CA SER A 225 -12.23 18.50 10.13
C SER A 225 -11.02 17.58 9.99
N GLY A 226 -10.79 17.14 8.75
CA GLY A 226 -9.67 16.26 8.40
C GLY A 226 -9.87 14.82 8.89
N ASN A 227 -9.27 13.88 8.18
CA ASN A 227 -9.32 12.47 8.52
C ASN A 227 -7.90 11.94 8.74
N SER A 228 -7.68 11.21 9.82
CA SER A 228 -6.50 10.38 10.02
C SER A 228 -6.88 8.93 9.76
N THR A 229 -6.27 8.30 8.76
CA THR A 229 -6.62 6.95 8.33
C THR A 229 -5.52 5.95 8.71
N TYR A 230 -5.91 4.89 9.39
CA TYR A 230 -5.08 3.74 9.70
C TYR A 230 -5.57 2.54 8.91
N ILE A 231 -4.72 1.97 8.09
CA ILE A 231 -5.02 0.77 7.32
C ILE A 231 -4.59 -0.45 8.15
N ARG A 232 -5.50 -1.37 8.37
CA ARG A 232 -5.24 -2.66 9.01
C ARG A 232 -4.63 -3.61 7.99
N ILE A 233 -3.54 -4.26 8.35
CA ILE A 233 -2.75 -5.07 7.42
C ILE A 233 -2.42 -6.45 8.00
N ALA A 234 -2.20 -7.41 7.09
CA ALA A 234 -1.35 -8.58 7.32
C ALA A 234 0.04 -8.22 6.76
N ASP A 235 0.99 -8.02 7.66
CA ASP A 235 2.30 -7.44 7.35
C ASP A 235 3.34 -8.44 6.80
N GLY A 236 3.03 -9.73 6.81
CA GLY A 236 3.96 -10.75 6.40
C GLY A 236 5.08 -11.05 7.42
N PHE A 237 5.18 -10.32 8.51
CA PHE A 237 6.14 -10.60 9.60
C PHE A 237 5.49 -11.36 10.76
N SER A 238 4.18 -11.28 10.88
CA SER A 238 3.40 -12.06 11.83
C SER A 238 2.17 -12.69 11.18
N GLU A 239 1.69 -13.80 11.76
CA GLU A 239 0.45 -14.43 11.32
C GLU A 239 -0.79 -13.60 11.66
N SER A 240 -0.65 -12.64 12.58
CA SER A 240 -1.75 -11.80 13.04
C SER A 240 -2.02 -10.65 12.08
N PRO A 241 -3.27 -10.44 11.67
CA PRO A 241 -3.66 -9.28 10.86
C PRO A 241 -3.90 -8.02 11.72
N ASN A 242 -3.41 -7.97 12.96
CA ASN A 242 -3.57 -6.85 13.88
C ASN A 242 -2.35 -5.93 13.84
N ARG A 243 -1.99 -5.49 12.65
CA ARG A 243 -1.00 -4.47 12.39
C ARG A 243 -1.65 -3.33 11.64
N TYR A 244 -1.11 -2.13 11.79
CA TYR A 244 -1.67 -0.95 11.16
C TYR A 244 -0.56 -0.10 10.55
N VAL A 245 -0.87 0.52 9.42
CA VAL A 245 -0.08 1.60 8.84
C VAL A 245 -0.91 2.87 8.78
N TRP A 246 -0.29 3.98 9.13
CA TRP A 246 -0.95 5.27 9.13
C TRP A 246 -0.73 6.01 7.81
N GLY A 247 -1.80 6.54 7.21
CA GLY A 247 -1.76 7.23 5.93
C GLY A 247 -0.97 8.54 5.94
N GLY A 248 -0.70 9.10 7.10
CA GLY A 248 0.12 10.30 7.28
C GLY A 248 1.59 10.04 7.59
N CYS A 249 2.05 8.76 7.61
CA CYS A 249 3.47 8.49 7.81
C CYS A 249 4.32 8.91 6.60
N ALA A 250 5.61 9.12 6.84
CA ALA A 250 6.56 9.42 5.77
C ALA A 250 6.54 8.33 4.69
N GLY A 251 6.79 8.71 3.44
CA GLY A 251 6.74 7.82 2.29
C GLY A 251 5.48 7.98 1.44
N TYR A 252 5.33 7.10 0.47
CA TYR A 252 4.17 7.04 -0.40
C TYR A 252 3.72 5.58 -0.56
N TRP A 253 2.49 5.40 -1.00
CA TRP A 253 1.91 4.09 -1.19
C TRP A 253 1.47 3.91 -2.63
N ASN A 254 1.83 2.76 -3.19
CA ASN A 254 1.17 2.22 -4.37
C ASN A 254 0.31 1.05 -3.93
N TYR A 255 -0.63 0.65 -4.76
CA TYR A 255 -1.44 -0.51 -4.44
C TYR A 255 -1.95 -1.21 -5.69
N VAL A 256 -2.23 -2.50 -5.56
CA VAL A 256 -2.84 -3.31 -6.62
C VAL A 256 -4.20 -3.78 -6.15
N THR A 257 -5.23 -3.46 -6.95
CA THR A 257 -6.56 -4.05 -6.80
C THR A 257 -6.64 -5.34 -7.58
N VAL A 258 -7.25 -6.38 -6.99
CA VAL A 258 -7.44 -7.68 -7.63
C VAL A 258 -8.90 -8.09 -7.50
N ILE A 259 -9.62 -8.12 -8.61
CA ILE A 259 -11.05 -8.38 -8.67
C ILE A 259 -11.27 -9.70 -9.43
N PRO A 260 -11.50 -10.83 -8.70
CA PRO A 260 -11.85 -12.11 -9.33
C PRO A 260 -13.18 -12.00 -10.09
N LYS A 261 -13.25 -12.65 -11.26
CA LYS A 261 -14.44 -12.70 -12.11
C LYS A 261 -15.29 -13.93 -11.89
#